data_dd604eeffbb161e9d7d50592345b7f9a
#
_entry.id   dd604eeffbb161e9d7d50592345b7f9a
#
_cell.length_a   1.000
_cell.length_b   1.000
_cell.length_c   1.000
_cell.angle_alpha   90.00
_cell.angle_beta   90.00
_cell.angle_gamma   90.00
#
_symmetry.space_group_name_H-M   'P 1'
#
loop_
_entity.id
_entity.type
_entity.pdbx_description
1 polymer ?
#
loop_
_entity_poly.entity_id
_entity_poly.type
_entity_poly.pdbx_seq_one_letter_code
_entity_poly.pdbx_strand_id
1 'polypeptide(L)'
;PPYLPVGITYAPLLSDENKLRNIFVSVRDITHFRTADEIKATFISIVSHELRTPVALIKGYASTLRRDDARWDKHTISDSLAVIEEEADRLSKMIDDLLDASRLQAGGMSLNQADVAMPSLALRVVDRFASQSPKHRLVTDFSENFPVIIGDETRIEQVISNLVSNALKYAPKGEIKI
;
A
#
# COMPACT_ATOMS: atom_id res chain seq x y z
N PRO A 1 -21.50 13.45 -24.08
CA PRO A 1 -20.22 13.87 -24.68
C PRO A 1 -19.17 14.01 -23.58
N PRO A 2 -17.93 13.59 -23.81
CA PRO A 2 -16.87 13.78 -22.82
C PRO A 2 -16.64 15.28 -22.63
N TYR A 3 -16.77 15.75 -21.39
CA TYR A 3 -16.44 17.12 -21.04
C TYR A 3 -14.92 17.24 -20.88
N LEU A 4 -14.32 18.24 -21.56
CA LEU A 4 -12.90 18.56 -21.40
C LEU A 4 -12.77 19.64 -20.31
N PRO A 5 -12.13 19.38 -19.17
CA PRO A 5 -11.89 20.40 -18.16
C PRO A 5 -10.82 21.38 -18.66
N VAL A 6 -11.18 22.67 -18.71
CA VAL A 6 -10.26 23.74 -19.13
C VAL A 6 -10.09 24.78 -18.04
N GLY A 7 -8.85 25.21 -17.84
CA GLY A 7 -8.50 26.37 -17.04
C GLY A 7 -8.50 27.63 -17.91
N ILE A 8 -9.21 28.66 -17.50
CA ILE A 8 -9.27 29.94 -18.23
C ILE A 8 -8.64 31.04 -17.37
N THR A 9 -7.67 31.74 -17.93
CA THR A 9 -7.04 32.89 -17.28
C THR A 9 -7.27 34.13 -18.14
N TYR A 10 -7.63 35.22 -17.50
CA TYR A 10 -7.86 36.51 -18.15
C TYR A 10 -6.78 37.52 -17.71
N ALA A 11 -6.22 38.26 -18.65
CA ALA A 11 -5.30 39.36 -18.39
C ALA A 11 -5.76 40.57 -19.20
N PRO A 12 -6.10 41.72 -18.57
CA PRO A 12 -6.44 42.94 -19.28
C PRO A 12 -5.15 43.59 -19.83
N LEU A 13 -5.21 44.04 -21.08
CA LEU A 13 -4.21 44.88 -21.70
C LEU A 13 -4.72 46.30 -21.68
N LEU A 14 -4.04 47.16 -20.92
CA LEU A 14 -4.39 48.57 -20.78
C LEU A 14 -3.54 49.43 -21.71
N SER A 15 -4.09 50.54 -22.21
CA SER A 15 -3.36 51.56 -22.94
C SER A 15 -2.53 52.41 -21.94
N ASP A 16 -1.65 53.30 -22.46
CA ASP A 16 -0.87 54.25 -21.68
C ASP A 16 -1.77 55.22 -20.84
N GLU A 17 -3.03 55.38 -21.26
CA GLU A 17 -4.05 56.15 -20.53
C GLU A 17 -4.87 55.30 -19.54
N ASN A 18 -4.40 54.06 -19.20
CA ASN A 18 -5.06 53.12 -18.29
C ASN A 18 -6.47 52.70 -18.75
N LYS A 19 -6.77 52.77 -20.04
CA LYS A 19 -8.05 52.30 -20.64
C LYS A 19 -7.86 50.87 -21.13
N LEU A 20 -8.90 50.04 -20.93
CA LEU A 20 -8.89 48.65 -21.43
C LEU A 20 -8.81 48.67 -22.96
N ARG A 21 -7.71 48.13 -23.51
CA ARG A 21 -7.48 48.03 -24.94
C ARG A 21 -7.90 46.65 -25.46
N ASN A 22 -7.48 45.59 -24.77
CA ASN A 22 -7.78 44.21 -25.12
C ASN A 22 -7.84 43.34 -23.85
N ILE A 23 -8.44 42.18 -23.98
CA ILE A 23 -8.38 41.13 -22.95
C ILE A 23 -7.62 39.94 -23.56
N PHE A 24 -6.55 39.54 -22.94
CA PHE A 24 -5.86 38.31 -23.27
C PHE A 24 -6.56 37.17 -22.53
N VAL A 25 -6.97 36.13 -23.28
CA VAL A 25 -7.59 34.94 -22.72
C VAL A 25 -6.70 33.75 -23.01
N SER A 26 -6.20 33.09 -21.97
CA SER A 26 -5.49 31.83 -22.05
C SER A 26 -6.39 30.67 -21.67
N VAL A 27 -6.52 29.69 -22.54
CA VAL A 27 -7.29 28.47 -22.30
C VAL A 27 -6.31 27.30 -22.25
N ARG A 28 -6.30 26.56 -21.14
CA ARG A 28 -5.40 25.44 -20.91
C ARG A 28 -6.18 24.18 -20.56
N ASP A 29 -5.86 23.06 -21.20
CA ASP A 29 -6.35 21.75 -20.76
C ASP A 29 -5.76 21.41 -19.40
N ILE A 30 -6.66 21.18 -18.41
CA ILE A 30 -6.29 20.84 -17.03
C ILE A 30 -6.68 19.40 -16.68
N THR A 31 -6.95 18.55 -17.66
CA THR A 31 -7.35 17.15 -17.44
C THR A 31 -6.37 16.42 -16.56
N HIS A 32 -5.07 16.50 -16.86
CA HIS A 32 -4.03 15.84 -16.06
C HIS A 32 -4.01 16.31 -14.60
N PHE A 33 -4.20 17.61 -14.35
CA PHE A 33 -4.23 18.14 -12.99
C PHE A 33 -5.45 17.64 -12.22
N ARG A 34 -6.63 17.65 -12.84
CA ARG A 34 -7.85 17.13 -12.21
C ARG A 34 -7.77 15.64 -11.92
N THR A 35 -7.28 14.85 -12.88
CA THR A 35 -7.11 13.42 -12.68
C THR A 35 -6.14 13.11 -11.52
N ALA A 36 -5.03 13.85 -11.41
CA ALA A 36 -4.09 13.70 -10.29
C ALA A 36 -4.74 14.06 -8.94
N ASP A 37 -5.50 15.16 -8.88
CA ASP A 37 -6.21 15.57 -7.66
C ASP A 37 -7.30 14.56 -7.27
N GLU A 38 -8.06 14.04 -8.23
CA GLU A 38 -9.07 13.01 -8.00
C GLU A 38 -8.46 11.70 -7.49
N ILE A 39 -7.33 11.26 -8.08
CA ILE A 39 -6.58 10.09 -7.61
C ILE A 39 -6.09 10.31 -6.17
N LYS A 40 -5.55 11.48 -5.87
CA LYS A 40 -5.08 11.83 -4.53
C LYS A 40 -6.22 11.85 -3.50
N ALA A 41 -7.36 12.45 -3.83
CA ALA A 41 -8.53 12.48 -2.96
C ALA A 41 -9.09 11.06 -2.71
N THR A 42 -9.17 10.25 -3.77
CA THR A 42 -9.60 8.84 -3.69
C THR A 42 -8.64 8.03 -2.83
N PHE A 43 -7.33 8.18 -3.02
CA PHE A 43 -6.31 7.52 -2.22
C PHE A 43 -6.46 7.84 -0.72
N ILE A 44 -6.60 9.13 -0.36
CA ILE A 44 -6.79 9.54 1.04
C ILE A 44 -8.07 8.94 1.63
N SER A 45 -9.15 8.89 0.85
CA SER A 45 -10.42 8.29 1.28
C SER A 45 -10.28 6.79 1.55
N ILE A 46 -9.65 6.05 0.64
CA ILE A 46 -9.40 4.61 0.79
C ILE A 46 -8.53 4.34 2.02
N VAL A 47 -7.39 5.04 2.15
CA VAL A 47 -6.49 4.90 3.29
C VAL A 47 -7.22 5.16 4.61
N SER A 48 -8.02 6.23 4.67
CA SER A 48 -8.79 6.57 5.88
C SER A 48 -9.80 5.48 6.25
N HIS A 49 -10.42 4.86 5.25
CA HIS A 49 -11.35 3.75 5.46
C HIS A 49 -10.63 2.49 5.95
N GLU A 50 -9.53 2.12 5.30
CA GLU A 50 -8.76 0.92 5.64
C GLU A 50 -8.08 1.01 7.01
N LEU A 51 -7.66 2.21 7.45
CA LEU A 51 -7.14 2.45 8.79
C LEU A 51 -8.23 2.42 9.87
N ARG A 52 -9.45 2.84 9.56
CA ARG A 52 -10.54 2.91 10.53
C ARG A 52 -11.01 1.53 11.00
N THR A 53 -11.01 0.55 10.12
CA THR A 53 -11.50 -0.81 10.41
C THR A 53 -10.68 -1.50 11.51
N PRO A 54 -9.34 -1.66 11.40
CA PRO A 54 -8.53 -2.26 12.45
C PRO A 54 -8.62 -1.48 13.77
N VAL A 55 -8.62 -0.15 13.72
CA VAL A 55 -8.78 0.69 14.92
C VAL A 55 -10.12 0.43 15.61
N ALA A 56 -11.21 0.26 14.85
CA ALA A 56 -12.51 -0.04 15.40
C ALA A 56 -12.56 -1.41 16.08
N LEU A 57 -11.91 -2.42 15.47
CA LEU A 57 -11.80 -3.77 16.05
C LEU A 57 -10.98 -3.76 17.34
N ILE A 58 -9.79 -3.16 17.33
CA ILE A 58 -8.94 -3.01 18.53
C ILE A 58 -9.74 -2.35 19.65
N LYS A 59 -10.40 -1.22 19.36
CA LYS A 59 -11.21 -0.50 20.34
C LYS A 59 -12.39 -1.33 20.85
N GLY A 60 -13.06 -2.08 19.96
CA GLY A 60 -14.18 -2.94 20.29
C GLY A 60 -13.78 -4.04 21.27
N TYR A 61 -12.74 -4.81 20.95
CA TYR A 61 -12.24 -5.88 21.81
C TYR A 61 -11.70 -5.35 23.13
N ALA A 62 -10.90 -4.29 23.11
CA ALA A 62 -10.40 -3.66 24.33
C ALA A 62 -11.53 -3.13 25.23
N SER A 63 -12.57 -2.52 24.65
CA SER A 63 -13.73 -2.04 25.39
C SER A 63 -14.55 -3.18 25.98
N THR A 64 -14.67 -4.30 25.26
CA THR A 64 -15.37 -5.50 25.71
C THR A 64 -14.65 -6.12 26.90
N LEU A 65 -13.33 -6.31 26.82
CA LEU A 65 -12.52 -6.87 27.89
C LEU A 65 -12.53 -6.00 29.16
N ARG A 66 -12.70 -4.68 29.03
CA ARG A 66 -12.71 -3.72 30.15
C ARG A 66 -14.05 -3.62 30.87
N ARG A 67 -15.06 -4.39 30.46
CA ARG A 67 -16.39 -4.34 31.13
C ARG A 67 -16.33 -4.96 32.53
N ASP A 68 -16.72 -4.20 33.53
CA ASP A 68 -16.74 -4.62 34.93
C ASP A 68 -17.91 -5.57 35.27
N ASP A 69 -18.95 -5.58 34.42
CA ASP A 69 -20.15 -6.41 34.57
C ASP A 69 -19.99 -7.80 33.95
N ALA A 70 -18.86 -8.10 33.34
CA ALA A 70 -18.59 -9.39 32.71
C ALA A 70 -17.37 -10.08 33.34
N ARG A 71 -17.49 -11.40 33.52
CA ARG A 71 -16.37 -12.27 33.90
C ARG A 71 -15.94 -13.07 32.67
N TRP A 72 -14.78 -12.72 32.12
CA TRP A 72 -14.21 -13.41 30.95
C TRP A 72 -13.36 -14.58 31.44
N ASP A 73 -13.50 -15.74 30.80
CA ASP A 73 -12.55 -16.84 30.97
C ASP A 73 -11.21 -16.54 30.30
N LYS A 74 -10.18 -17.29 30.68
CA LYS A 74 -8.82 -17.09 30.14
C LYS A 74 -8.73 -17.25 28.61
N HIS A 75 -9.53 -18.14 28.04
CA HIS A 75 -9.55 -18.39 26.60
C HIS A 75 -10.12 -17.18 25.85
N THR A 76 -11.25 -16.68 26.27
CA THR A 76 -11.88 -15.47 25.70
C THR A 76 -10.96 -14.24 25.79
N ILE A 77 -10.25 -14.08 26.91
CA ILE A 77 -9.27 -12.99 27.07
C ILE A 77 -8.12 -13.20 26.08
N SER A 78 -7.55 -14.40 26.02
CA SER A 78 -6.44 -14.72 25.12
C SER A 78 -6.79 -14.50 23.66
N ASP A 79 -7.95 -14.98 23.23
CA ASP A 79 -8.42 -14.81 21.85
C ASP A 79 -8.67 -13.35 21.50
N SER A 80 -9.24 -12.60 22.43
CA SER A 80 -9.50 -11.18 22.22
C SER A 80 -8.20 -10.37 22.13
N LEU A 81 -7.20 -10.71 22.93
CA LEU A 81 -5.87 -10.09 22.87
C LEU A 81 -5.15 -10.45 21.55
N ALA A 82 -5.27 -11.70 21.09
CA ALA A 82 -4.70 -12.13 19.81
C ALA A 82 -5.29 -11.33 18.64
N VAL A 83 -6.60 -11.07 18.64
CA VAL A 83 -7.22 -10.20 17.59
C VAL A 83 -6.71 -8.76 17.69
N ILE A 84 -6.54 -8.23 18.90
CA ILE A 84 -5.99 -6.87 19.09
C ILE A 84 -4.57 -6.80 18.54
N GLU A 85 -3.73 -7.80 18.82
CA GLU A 85 -2.35 -7.88 18.34
C GLU A 85 -2.31 -7.98 16.80
N GLU A 86 -3.10 -8.87 16.21
CA GLU A 86 -3.20 -9.05 14.74
C GLU A 86 -3.60 -7.74 14.03
N GLU A 87 -4.60 -7.03 14.55
CA GLU A 87 -5.06 -5.78 13.94
C GLU A 87 -4.07 -4.62 14.16
N ALA A 88 -3.31 -4.63 15.26
CA ALA A 88 -2.23 -3.67 15.49
C ALA A 88 -1.05 -3.90 14.53
N ASP A 89 -0.66 -5.16 14.29
CA ASP A 89 0.37 -5.52 13.31
C ASP A 89 -0.05 -5.16 11.89
N ARG A 90 -1.31 -5.42 11.56
CA ARG A 90 -1.89 -5.02 10.27
C ARG A 90 -1.83 -3.51 10.08
N LEU A 91 -2.16 -2.73 11.12
CA LEU A 91 -2.10 -1.27 11.09
C LEU A 91 -0.67 -0.77 10.90
N SER A 92 0.30 -1.36 11.62
CA SER A 92 1.72 -1.04 11.49
C SER A 92 2.21 -1.28 10.06
N LYS A 93 1.87 -2.43 9.48
CA LYS A 93 2.22 -2.73 8.09
C LYS A 93 1.63 -1.72 7.10
N MET A 94 0.36 -1.31 7.28
CA MET A 94 -0.26 -0.29 6.42
C MET A 94 0.46 1.06 6.51
N ILE A 95 0.91 1.46 7.71
CA ILE A 95 1.67 2.69 7.90
C ILE A 95 3.01 2.60 7.17
N ASP A 96 3.73 1.47 7.28
CA ASP A 96 5.00 1.26 6.59
C ASP A 96 4.84 1.30 5.07
N ASP A 97 3.79 0.66 4.53
CA ASP A 97 3.47 0.68 3.10
C ASP A 97 3.18 2.13 2.60
N LEU A 98 2.49 2.95 3.40
CA LEU A 98 2.22 4.35 3.10
C LEU A 98 3.49 5.22 3.12
N LEU A 99 4.37 4.99 4.11
CA LEU A 99 5.65 5.68 4.20
C LEU A 99 6.56 5.32 3.02
N ASP A 100 6.61 4.04 2.64
CA ASP A 100 7.36 3.59 1.46
C ASP A 100 6.81 4.22 0.18
N ALA A 101 5.49 4.25 -0.01
CA ALA A 101 4.86 4.92 -1.16
C ALA A 101 5.19 6.43 -1.20
N SER A 102 5.16 7.10 -0.05
CA SER A 102 5.52 8.52 0.06
C SER A 102 6.98 8.79 -0.29
N ARG A 103 7.91 7.93 0.20
CA ARG A 103 9.34 8.04 -0.12
C ARG A 103 9.62 7.81 -1.60
N LEU A 104 8.93 6.84 -2.22
CA LEU A 104 9.03 6.58 -3.68
C LEU A 104 8.57 7.80 -4.48
N GLN A 105 7.44 8.42 -4.11
CA GLN A 105 6.93 9.62 -4.79
C GLN A 105 7.86 10.83 -4.67
N ALA A 106 8.53 10.96 -3.53
CA ALA A 106 9.51 12.04 -3.29
C ALA A 106 10.86 11.78 -3.98
N GLY A 107 11.05 10.63 -4.64
CA GLY A 107 12.35 10.23 -5.21
C GLY A 107 13.44 9.98 -4.16
N GLY A 108 13.04 9.85 -2.88
CA GLY A 108 13.95 9.74 -1.73
C GLY A 108 14.24 8.31 -1.28
N MET A 109 13.90 7.29 -2.06
CA MET A 109 14.22 5.91 -1.70
C MET A 109 15.68 5.61 -2.06
N SER A 110 16.54 5.43 -1.04
CA SER A 110 17.87 4.87 -1.21
C SER A 110 17.80 3.35 -1.13
N LEU A 111 18.41 2.66 -2.11
CA LEU A 111 18.53 1.22 -2.12
C LEU A 111 19.89 0.82 -1.55
N ASN A 112 19.90 -0.13 -0.60
CA ASN A 112 21.12 -0.75 -0.10
C ASN A 112 21.51 -1.91 -1.01
N GLN A 113 22.26 -1.61 -2.07
CA GLN A 113 22.64 -2.58 -3.08
C GLN A 113 23.75 -3.49 -2.56
N ALA A 114 23.50 -4.80 -2.58
CA ALA A 114 24.43 -5.87 -2.22
C ALA A 114 24.21 -7.09 -3.11
N ASP A 115 25.08 -8.06 -3.01
CA ASP A 115 24.92 -9.34 -3.67
C ASP A 115 23.74 -10.10 -3.06
N VAL A 116 22.78 -10.49 -3.90
CA VAL A 116 21.56 -11.21 -3.48
C VAL A 116 21.51 -12.58 -4.15
N ALA A 117 21.45 -13.64 -3.34
CA ALA A 117 21.22 -14.99 -3.79
C ALA A 117 19.69 -15.26 -3.86
N MET A 118 19.10 -14.97 -5.01
CA MET A 118 17.65 -15.09 -5.21
C MET A 118 17.03 -16.43 -4.81
N PRO A 119 17.65 -17.60 -5.12
CA PRO A 119 17.10 -18.89 -4.70
C PRO A 119 16.96 -19.01 -3.19
N SER A 120 17.98 -18.57 -2.44
CA SER A 120 17.97 -18.63 -0.97
C SER A 120 16.94 -17.65 -0.39
N LEU A 121 16.81 -16.47 -0.98
CA LEU A 121 15.82 -15.48 -0.58
C LEU A 121 14.39 -15.99 -0.81
N ALA A 122 14.11 -16.53 -1.99
CA ALA A 122 12.81 -17.09 -2.32
C ALA A 122 12.44 -18.27 -1.41
N LEU A 123 13.41 -19.14 -1.10
CA LEU A 123 13.19 -20.27 -0.20
C LEU A 123 12.79 -19.79 1.21
N ARG A 124 13.47 -18.79 1.77
CA ARG A 124 13.06 -18.20 3.07
C ARG A 124 11.63 -17.65 3.06
N VAL A 125 11.24 -17.02 1.96
CA VAL A 125 9.86 -16.52 1.82
C VAL A 125 8.87 -17.67 1.75
N VAL A 126 9.17 -18.71 0.95
CA VAL A 126 8.33 -19.91 0.85
C VAL A 126 8.15 -20.58 2.21
N ASP A 127 9.24 -20.79 2.96
CA ASP A 127 9.20 -21.44 4.29
C ASP A 127 8.32 -20.64 5.27
N ARG A 128 8.38 -19.30 5.23
CA ARG A 128 7.55 -18.43 6.06
C ARG A 128 6.06 -18.58 5.77
N PHE A 129 5.68 -18.69 4.50
CA PHE A 129 4.29 -18.78 4.08
C PHE A 129 3.74 -20.20 4.02
N ALA A 130 4.60 -21.23 3.99
CA ALA A 130 4.17 -22.63 3.85
C ALA A 130 3.22 -23.08 4.98
N SER A 131 3.47 -22.61 6.21
CA SER A 131 2.62 -22.90 7.37
C SER A 131 1.26 -22.20 7.36
N GLN A 132 1.13 -21.10 6.60
CA GLN A 132 -0.05 -20.22 6.63
C GLN A 132 -1.16 -20.67 5.67
N SER A 133 -0.85 -21.53 4.70
CA SER A 133 -1.84 -21.93 3.71
C SER A 133 -1.76 -23.43 3.35
N PRO A 134 -2.47 -24.29 4.08
CA PRO A 134 -2.52 -25.74 3.77
C PRO A 134 -3.19 -26.06 2.43
N LYS A 135 -3.82 -25.08 1.78
CA LYS A 135 -4.53 -25.24 0.51
C LYS A 135 -3.64 -25.04 -0.72
N HIS A 136 -2.44 -24.47 -0.53
CA HIS A 136 -1.51 -24.17 -1.59
C HIS A 136 -0.17 -24.87 -1.36
N ARG A 137 0.43 -25.34 -2.44
CA ARG A 137 1.79 -25.85 -2.43
C ARG A 137 2.71 -24.76 -2.98
N LEU A 138 3.55 -24.22 -2.12
CA LEU A 138 4.57 -23.26 -2.54
C LEU A 138 5.81 -24.02 -2.97
N VAL A 139 6.35 -23.70 -4.14
CA VAL A 139 7.58 -24.29 -4.68
C VAL A 139 8.47 -23.22 -5.28
N THR A 140 9.78 -23.42 -5.18
CA THR A 140 10.76 -22.60 -5.90
C THR A 140 11.27 -23.36 -7.12
N ASP A 141 11.47 -22.65 -8.23
CA ASP A 141 12.00 -23.22 -9.47
C ASP A 141 13.08 -22.31 -10.05
N PHE A 142 14.29 -22.52 -9.60
CA PHE A 142 15.47 -21.82 -10.09
C PHE A 142 16.42 -22.82 -10.78
N SER A 143 17.11 -22.35 -11.81
CA SER A 143 18.20 -23.13 -12.41
C SER A 143 19.32 -23.37 -11.40
N GLU A 144 20.03 -24.51 -11.52
CA GLU A 144 21.13 -24.87 -10.61
C GLU A 144 22.24 -23.78 -10.56
N ASN A 145 22.45 -23.05 -11.66
CA ASN A 145 23.42 -21.98 -11.77
C ASN A 145 22.77 -20.59 -11.84
N PHE A 146 21.73 -20.35 -11.02
CA PHE A 146 21.11 -19.02 -11.00
C PHE A 146 22.14 -17.98 -10.54
N PRO A 147 22.34 -16.89 -11.32
CA PRO A 147 23.36 -15.91 -10.99
C PRO A 147 23.02 -15.12 -9.72
N VAL A 148 24.06 -14.71 -9.00
CA VAL A 148 23.93 -13.68 -7.95
C VAL A 148 23.59 -12.36 -8.64
N ILE A 149 22.61 -11.65 -8.12
CA ILE A 149 22.21 -10.33 -8.64
C ILE A 149 22.59 -9.23 -7.66
N ILE A 150 22.82 -8.02 -8.17
CA ILE A 150 23.02 -6.84 -7.32
C ILE A 150 21.65 -6.20 -7.04
N GLY A 151 21.30 -6.05 -5.77
CA GLY A 151 20.03 -5.48 -5.37
C GLY A 151 19.91 -5.22 -3.89
N ASP A 152 18.78 -4.67 -3.47
CA ASP A 152 18.43 -4.53 -2.05
C ASP A 152 17.63 -5.77 -1.62
N GLU A 153 18.29 -6.66 -0.85
CA GLU A 153 17.71 -7.92 -0.41
C GLU A 153 16.38 -7.72 0.33
N THR A 154 16.30 -6.72 1.21
CA THR A 154 15.09 -6.42 1.99
C THR A 154 13.93 -5.99 1.08
N ARG A 155 14.21 -5.15 0.08
CA ARG A 155 13.19 -4.70 -0.87
C ARG A 155 12.74 -5.80 -1.81
N ILE A 156 13.66 -6.64 -2.26
CA ILE A 156 13.31 -7.81 -3.08
C ILE A 156 12.47 -8.80 -2.27
N GLU A 157 12.85 -9.08 -1.02
CA GLU A 157 12.07 -9.93 -0.11
C GLU A 157 10.65 -9.37 0.09
N GLN A 158 10.51 -8.05 0.28
CA GLN A 158 9.21 -7.37 0.39
C GLN A 158 8.36 -7.59 -0.85
N VAL A 159 8.94 -7.46 -2.06
CA VAL A 159 8.24 -7.70 -3.34
C VAL A 159 7.76 -9.14 -3.43
N ILE A 160 8.65 -10.12 -3.20
CA ILE A 160 8.29 -11.55 -3.28
C ILE A 160 7.21 -11.87 -2.25
N SER A 161 7.36 -11.40 -1.01
CA SER A 161 6.38 -11.61 0.07
C SER A 161 5.00 -11.05 -0.29
N ASN A 162 4.95 -9.86 -0.89
CA ASN A 162 3.70 -9.25 -1.35
C ASN A 162 3.04 -10.06 -2.48
N LEU A 163 3.83 -10.54 -3.44
CA LEU A 163 3.32 -11.36 -4.55
C LEU A 163 2.80 -12.71 -4.04
N VAL A 164 3.54 -13.38 -3.15
CA VAL A 164 3.13 -14.65 -2.55
C VAL A 164 1.85 -14.47 -1.72
N SER A 165 1.80 -13.45 -0.87
CA SER A 165 0.60 -13.13 -0.08
C SER A 165 -0.63 -12.87 -0.96
N ASN A 166 -0.46 -12.14 -2.05
CA ASN A 166 -1.53 -11.92 -3.02
C ASN A 166 -1.96 -13.22 -3.71
N ALA A 167 -1.00 -14.05 -4.11
CA ALA A 167 -1.30 -15.33 -4.71
C ALA A 167 -2.07 -16.26 -3.75
N LEU A 168 -1.66 -16.35 -2.48
CA LEU A 168 -2.37 -17.12 -1.46
C LEU A 168 -3.80 -16.63 -1.21
N LYS A 169 -4.02 -15.32 -1.32
CA LYS A 169 -5.32 -14.69 -1.07
C LYS A 169 -6.30 -14.86 -2.25
N TYR A 170 -5.79 -14.74 -3.46
CA TYR A 170 -6.65 -14.61 -4.65
C TYR A 170 -6.59 -15.79 -5.60
N ALA A 171 -5.55 -16.63 -5.58
CA ALA A 171 -5.47 -17.80 -6.44
C ALA A 171 -6.40 -18.92 -5.94
N PRO A 172 -6.97 -19.74 -6.86
CA PRO A 172 -7.60 -20.98 -6.49
C PRO A 172 -6.58 -21.94 -5.86
N LYS A 173 -7.08 -22.99 -5.18
CA LYS A 173 -6.20 -24.04 -4.63
C LYS A 173 -5.25 -24.58 -5.70
N GLY A 174 -3.99 -24.82 -5.34
CA GLY A 174 -3.02 -25.40 -6.26
C GLY A 174 -1.59 -25.07 -5.94
N GLU A 175 -0.73 -25.18 -6.94
CA GLU A 175 0.69 -24.88 -6.83
C GLU A 175 0.95 -23.42 -7.19
N ILE A 176 1.73 -22.75 -6.35
CA ILE A 176 2.27 -21.40 -6.58
C ILE A 176 3.78 -21.56 -6.72
N LYS A 177 4.29 -21.23 -7.90
CA LYS A 177 5.69 -21.34 -8.27
C LYS A 177 6.37 -19.98 -8.24
N ILE A 178 7.53 -19.92 -7.65
CA ILE A 178 8.36 -18.72 -7.50
C ILE A 178 9.66 -18.93 -8.25
#